data_973252324f678f4cc80ba644ae496834
#
_entry.id   973252324f678f4cc80ba644ae496834
#
_cell.length_a   1.000
_cell.length_b   1.000
_cell.length_c   1.000
_cell.angle_alpha   90.00
_cell.angle_beta   90.00
_cell.angle_gamma   90.00
#
_symmetry.space_group_name_H-M   'P 1'
#
loop_
_entity.id
_entity.type
_entity.pdbx_description
1 polymer ?
#
loop_
_entity_poly.entity_id
_entity_poly.type
_entity_poly.pdbx_seq_one_letter_code
_entity_poly.pdbx_strand_id
1 'polypeptide(L)'
;SGKTTLIRNLFPHLPYYSLENLDVRSFAENDPVAFLNQHTEGMILDEVHNAPNLLSYIQGMVDADADRRFILSGSSQFAMLKKVTQSLAGRTAVFELLPMSYSEIREIAADTPLDHLLFNGFYPAIYSGRNVPKFLYPAYMKTYLDKDVRDLLQIKDMMQFHTFIRLCAGRIGSLFKASELANEIGISSHTVTAWLSVLQASYIVALLPPYFENTRKRLTKTPKLYFTDTGLACHLLGIESPEQLARDKMRGALFENFIV
;
A
#
# COMPACT_ATOMS: atom_id res chain seq x y z
N SER A 1 -7.54 -2.07 1.30
CA SER A 1 -7.09 -1.01 2.22
C SER A 1 -8.24 -0.21 2.85
N GLY A 2 -9.49 -0.32 2.35
CA GLY A 2 -10.63 0.44 2.88
C GLY A 2 -10.76 1.88 2.37
N LYS A 3 -9.93 2.33 1.42
CA LYS A 3 -9.93 3.69 0.84
C LYS A 3 -11.33 4.15 0.41
N THR A 4 -11.97 3.39 -0.47
CA THR A 4 -13.31 3.71 -1.00
C THR A 4 -14.35 3.87 0.11
N THR A 5 -14.34 2.97 1.10
CA THR A 5 -15.27 3.03 2.25
C THR A 5 -15.04 4.28 3.08
N LEU A 6 -13.76 4.59 3.40
CA LEU A 6 -13.40 5.78 4.18
C LEU A 6 -13.82 7.07 3.47
N ILE A 7 -13.48 7.22 2.19
CA ILE A 7 -13.76 8.42 1.41
C ILE A 7 -15.28 8.67 1.31
N ARG A 8 -16.07 7.62 1.03
CA ARG A 8 -17.53 7.75 0.94
C ARG A 8 -18.19 8.11 2.27
N ASN A 9 -17.61 7.66 3.39
CA ASN A 9 -18.11 8.01 4.71
C ASN A 9 -17.74 9.44 5.12
N LEU A 10 -16.54 9.91 4.76
CA LEU A 10 -16.08 11.26 5.09
C LEU A 10 -16.74 12.34 4.23
N PHE A 11 -17.07 12.01 2.98
CA PHE A 11 -17.64 12.96 2.01
C PHE A 11 -18.96 12.45 1.41
N PRO A 12 -19.99 12.19 2.24
CA PRO A 12 -21.27 11.62 1.79
C PRO A 12 -22.07 12.54 0.88
N HIS A 13 -21.75 13.85 0.88
CA HIS A 13 -22.38 14.88 0.03
C HIS A 13 -21.80 14.92 -1.39
N LEU A 14 -20.59 14.39 -1.61
CA LEU A 14 -19.99 14.36 -2.94
C LEU A 14 -20.43 13.11 -3.72
N PRO A 15 -20.83 13.27 -4.98
CA PRO A 15 -21.15 12.14 -5.84
C PRO A 15 -19.93 11.26 -6.09
N TYR A 16 -20.15 9.95 -6.11
CA TYR A 16 -19.12 8.92 -6.24
C TYR A 16 -19.19 8.24 -7.61
N TYR A 17 -18.06 8.21 -8.31
CA TYR A 17 -17.87 7.52 -9.58
C TYR A 17 -16.68 6.58 -9.52
N SER A 18 -16.91 5.30 -9.86
CA SER A 18 -15.83 4.32 -10.03
C SER A 18 -15.44 4.22 -11.50
N LEU A 19 -14.19 4.53 -11.80
CA LEU A 19 -13.63 4.40 -13.15
C LEU A 19 -13.20 2.95 -13.50
N GLU A 20 -13.50 1.98 -12.61
CA GLU A 20 -13.53 0.56 -12.98
C GLU A 20 -14.75 0.23 -13.82
N ASN A 21 -15.87 0.93 -13.62
CA ASN A 21 -17.07 0.78 -14.43
C ASN A 21 -16.79 1.27 -15.85
N LEU A 22 -16.99 0.39 -16.82
CA LEU A 22 -16.67 0.67 -18.23
C LEU A 22 -17.51 1.81 -18.81
N ASP A 23 -18.78 1.92 -18.47
CA ASP A 23 -19.68 2.95 -18.99
C ASP A 23 -19.27 4.31 -18.43
N VAL A 24 -18.99 4.39 -17.13
CA VAL A 24 -18.50 5.61 -16.47
C VAL A 24 -17.17 6.04 -17.07
N ARG A 25 -16.23 5.10 -17.21
CA ARG A 25 -14.92 5.36 -17.79
C ARG A 25 -15.02 5.83 -19.24
N SER A 26 -15.83 5.17 -20.05
CA SER A 26 -16.04 5.53 -21.46
C SER A 26 -16.59 6.95 -21.60
N PHE A 27 -17.54 7.33 -20.75
CA PHE A 27 -18.04 8.71 -20.75
C PHE A 27 -16.96 9.71 -20.32
N ALA A 28 -16.23 9.41 -19.25
CA ALA A 28 -15.15 10.25 -18.74
C ALA A 28 -14.00 10.45 -19.74
N GLU A 29 -13.70 9.45 -20.58
CA GLU A 29 -12.67 9.52 -21.62
C GLU A 29 -13.15 10.22 -22.89
N ASN A 30 -14.41 10.00 -23.32
CA ASN A 30 -14.94 10.57 -24.56
C ASN A 30 -15.34 12.02 -24.42
N ASP A 31 -15.91 12.44 -23.27
CA ASP A 31 -16.27 13.82 -22.99
C ASP A 31 -15.92 14.20 -21.54
N PRO A 32 -14.62 14.41 -21.24
CA PRO A 32 -14.14 14.74 -19.91
C PRO A 32 -14.79 16.01 -19.32
N VAL A 33 -15.05 16.99 -20.18
CA VAL A 33 -15.62 18.27 -19.75
C VAL A 33 -17.07 18.10 -19.32
N ALA A 34 -17.90 17.44 -20.12
CA ALA A 34 -19.29 17.15 -19.76
C ALA A 34 -19.36 16.24 -18.52
N PHE A 35 -18.50 15.21 -18.44
CA PHE A 35 -18.44 14.34 -17.28
C PHE A 35 -18.14 15.08 -15.99
N LEU A 36 -17.06 15.88 -15.97
CA LEU A 36 -16.65 16.61 -14.78
C LEU A 36 -17.61 17.74 -14.40
N ASN A 37 -18.34 18.33 -15.36
CA ASN A 37 -19.31 19.40 -15.12
C ASN A 37 -20.69 18.90 -14.67
N GLN A 38 -20.93 17.60 -14.55
CA GLN A 38 -22.19 17.09 -13.96
C GLN A 38 -22.43 17.60 -12.54
N HIS A 39 -21.34 17.93 -11.82
CA HIS A 39 -21.40 18.40 -10.44
C HIS A 39 -20.47 19.59 -10.24
N THR A 40 -21.06 20.74 -9.91
CA THR A 40 -20.32 21.99 -9.74
C THR A 40 -19.46 22.02 -8.47
N GLU A 41 -19.90 21.33 -7.42
CA GLU A 41 -19.16 21.25 -6.14
C GLU A 41 -17.94 20.31 -6.19
N GLY A 42 -17.87 19.45 -7.21
CA GLY A 42 -16.85 18.42 -7.36
C GLY A 42 -17.40 17.01 -7.19
N MET A 43 -16.50 16.03 -7.10
CA MET A 43 -16.86 14.61 -7.02
C MET A 43 -15.74 13.72 -6.49
N ILE A 44 -16.10 12.50 -6.14
CA ILE A 44 -15.16 11.42 -5.80
C ILE A 44 -14.93 10.58 -7.06
N LEU A 45 -13.67 10.45 -7.50
CA LEU A 45 -13.25 9.61 -8.61
C LEU A 45 -12.38 8.48 -8.09
N ASP A 46 -12.95 7.29 -8.04
CA ASP A 46 -12.25 6.09 -7.58
C ASP A 46 -11.57 5.37 -8.75
N GLU A 47 -10.37 4.84 -8.50
CA GLU A 47 -9.50 4.20 -9.49
C GLU A 47 -9.17 5.11 -10.69
N VAL A 48 -8.84 6.39 -10.40
CA VAL A 48 -8.57 7.44 -11.40
C VAL A 48 -7.43 7.08 -12.36
N HIS A 49 -6.57 6.13 -12.00
CA HIS A 49 -5.52 5.63 -12.88
C HIS A 49 -6.06 4.98 -14.17
N ASN A 50 -7.33 4.58 -14.20
CA ASN A 50 -7.99 4.05 -15.39
C ASN A 50 -8.34 5.13 -16.43
N ALA A 51 -8.48 6.40 -16.02
CA ALA A 51 -8.73 7.54 -16.92
C ALA A 51 -7.78 8.72 -16.60
N PRO A 52 -6.48 8.54 -16.78
CA PRO A 52 -5.46 9.48 -16.31
C PRO A 52 -5.51 10.86 -16.97
N ASN A 53 -6.09 10.99 -18.16
CA ASN A 53 -6.25 12.26 -18.86
C ASN A 53 -7.15 13.24 -18.10
N LEU A 54 -8.07 12.73 -17.25
CA LEU A 54 -8.93 13.56 -16.41
C LEU A 54 -8.14 14.52 -15.51
N LEU A 55 -6.92 14.14 -15.09
CA LEU A 55 -6.09 14.97 -14.20
C LEU A 55 -5.78 16.34 -14.80
N SER A 56 -5.56 16.43 -16.12
CA SER A 56 -5.31 17.70 -16.78
C SER A 56 -6.56 18.59 -16.85
N TYR A 57 -7.73 18.00 -17.02
CA TYR A 57 -9.01 18.75 -16.99
C TYR A 57 -9.34 19.22 -15.58
N ILE A 58 -9.14 18.36 -14.57
CA ILE A 58 -9.32 18.70 -13.15
C ILE A 58 -8.40 19.88 -12.77
N GLN A 59 -7.15 19.89 -13.24
CA GLN A 59 -6.23 21.00 -13.02
C GLN A 59 -6.83 22.32 -13.49
N GLY A 60 -7.29 22.37 -14.74
CA GLY A 60 -7.90 23.60 -15.30
C GLY A 60 -9.15 24.04 -14.54
N MET A 61 -9.97 23.09 -14.07
CA MET A 61 -11.19 23.40 -13.30
C MET A 61 -10.88 23.95 -11.91
N VAL A 62 -9.91 23.37 -11.21
CA VAL A 62 -9.48 23.84 -9.87
C VAL A 62 -8.78 25.20 -9.96
N ASP A 63 -8.05 25.45 -11.06
CA ASP A 63 -7.45 26.76 -11.29
C ASP A 63 -8.49 27.87 -11.58
N ALA A 64 -9.62 27.50 -12.19
CA ALA A 64 -10.72 28.41 -12.47
C ALA A 64 -11.65 28.62 -11.27
N ASP A 65 -11.82 27.62 -10.42
CA ASP A 65 -12.69 27.62 -9.25
C ASP A 65 -12.06 26.83 -8.10
N ALA A 66 -11.49 27.55 -7.13
CA ALA A 66 -10.79 26.97 -5.98
C ALA A 66 -11.71 26.29 -4.95
N ASP A 67 -13.03 26.52 -5.02
CA ASP A 67 -13.99 25.88 -4.11
C ASP A 67 -14.41 24.49 -4.61
N ARG A 68 -14.15 24.19 -5.87
CA ARG A 68 -14.46 22.90 -6.47
C ARG A 68 -13.53 21.81 -5.98
N ARG A 69 -14.08 20.72 -5.42
CA ARG A 69 -13.32 19.70 -4.72
C ARG A 69 -13.35 18.35 -5.44
N PHE A 70 -12.20 17.84 -5.80
CA PHE A 70 -12.05 16.50 -6.34
C PHE A 70 -11.31 15.60 -5.36
N ILE A 71 -11.91 14.45 -5.04
CA ILE A 71 -11.26 13.41 -4.24
C ILE A 71 -10.91 12.26 -5.16
N LEU A 72 -9.61 12.04 -5.32
CA LEU A 72 -9.07 11.07 -6.23
C LEU A 72 -8.54 9.87 -5.43
N SER A 73 -8.94 8.66 -5.79
CA SER A 73 -8.36 7.46 -5.23
C SER A 73 -7.88 6.50 -6.31
N GLY A 74 -6.98 5.61 -5.94
CA GLY A 74 -6.46 4.59 -6.84
C GLY A 74 -5.56 3.60 -6.11
N SER A 75 -5.50 2.38 -6.62
CA SER A 75 -4.67 1.31 -6.08
C SER A 75 -3.24 1.35 -6.63
N SER A 76 -3.06 1.83 -7.87
CA SER A 76 -1.75 1.93 -8.52
C SER A 76 -1.04 3.24 -8.15
N GLN A 77 -0.19 3.18 -7.12
CA GLN A 77 0.48 4.36 -6.56
C GLN A 77 1.47 5.01 -7.54
N PHE A 78 2.27 4.24 -8.23
CA PHE A 78 3.34 4.77 -9.08
C PHE A 78 2.82 5.49 -10.32
N ALA A 79 1.89 4.87 -11.05
CA ALA A 79 1.30 5.48 -12.24
C ALA A 79 0.50 6.74 -11.88
N MET A 80 -0.21 6.70 -10.75
CA MET A 80 -1.00 7.82 -10.25
C MET A 80 -0.13 8.95 -9.73
N LEU A 81 0.83 8.69 -8.82
CA LEU A 81 1.69 9.73 -8.25
C LEU A 81 2.49 10.46 -9.32
N LYS A 82 3.06 9.74 -10.30
CA LYS A 82 3.80 10.38 -11.40
C LYS A 82 2.93 11.36 -12.19
N LYS A 83 1.68 10.99 -12.48
CA LYS A 83 0.76 11.86 -13.25
C LYS A 83 0.16 12.98 -12.41
N VAL A 84 -0.19 12.70 -11.15
CA VAL A 84 -0.67 13.71 -10.19
C VAL A 84 0.41 14.77 -9.95
N THR A 85 1.67 14.37 -9.72
CA THR A 85 2.77 15.33 -9.54
C THR A 85 3.06 16.16 -10.79
N GLN A 86 2.82 15.63 -11.98
CA GLN A 86 2.98 16.40 -13.22
C GLN A 86 1.84 17.38 -13.47
N SER A 87 0.58 16.96 -13.23
CA SER A 87 -0.59 17.77 -13.58
C SER A 87 -1.13 18.59 -12.42
N LEU A 88 -1.05 18.12 -11.18
CA LEU A 88 -1.68 18.74 -10.00
C LEU A 88 -0.67 19.26 -8.97
N ALA A 89 0.59 19.47 -9.36
CA ALA A 89 1.62 20.00 -8.46
C ALA A 89 1.18 21.33 -7.81
N GLY A 90 1.24 21.40 -6.49
CA GLY A 90 0.84 22.58 -5.72
C GLY A 90 -0.68 22.78 -5.55
N ARG A 91 -1.51 21.90 -6.14
CA ARG A 91 -2.98 21.97 -6.11
C ARG A 91 -3.62 20.78 -5.40
N THR A 92 -2.83 19.82 -4.96
CA THR A 92 -3.33 18.58 -4.36
C THR A 92 -2.62 18.28 -3.06
N ALA A 93 -3.36 17.74 -2.09
CA ALA A 93 -2.82 17.08 -0.92
C ALA A 93 -2.83 15.56 -1.16
N VAL A 94 -1.73 14.90 -0.87
CA VAL A 94 -1.62 13.44 -0.97
C VAL A 94 -1.75 12.84 0.41
N PHE A 95 -2.70 11.94 0.58
CA PHE A 95 -2.93 11.19 1.81
C PHE A 95 -2.62 9.72 1.58
N GLU A 96 -1.86 9.15 2.49
CA GLU A 96 -1.50 7.74 2.48
C GLU A 96 -2.38 6.99 3.49
N LEU A 97 -3.07 5.95 3.04
CA LEU A 97 -3.87 5.11 3.92
C LEU A 97 -3.19 3.74 4.08
N LEU A 98 -2.55 3.57 5.23
CA LEU A 98 -1.96 2.32 5.67
C LEU A 98 -3.05 1.33 6.15
N PRO A 99 -2.71 0.07 6.46
CA PRO A 99 -3.58 -0.81 7.26
C PRO A 99 -4.01 -0.12 8.56
N MET A 100 -5.04 -0.64 9.21
CA MET A 100 -5.58 -0.07 10.45
C MET A 100 -4.50 -0.05 11.54
N SER A 101 -4.53 0.99 12.37
CA SER A 101 -3.72 1.06 13.58
C SER A 101 -4.27 0.15 14.69
N TYR A 102 -3.45 -0.14 15.68
CA TYR A 102 -3.92 -0.89 16.87
C TYR A 102 -5.06 -0.16 17.61
N SER A 103 -5.04 1.16 17.67
CA SER A 103 -6.12 1.94 18.28
C SER A 103 -7.45 1.75 17.57
N GLU A 104 -7.47 1.74 16.26
CA GLU A 104 -8.68 1.49 15.45
C GLU A 104 -9.18 0.05 15.62
N ILE A 105 -8.28 -0.95 15.64
CA ILE A 105 -8.69 -2.35 15.86
C ILE A 105 -9.23 -2.54 17.26
N ARG A 106 -8.65 -1.90 18.29
CA ARG A 106 -9.11 -2.01 19.66
C ARG A 106 -10.54 -1.54 19.87
N GLU A 107 -11.03 -0.62 19.06
CA GLU A 107 -12.44 -0.18 19.09
C GLU A 107 -13.43 -1.26 18.62
N ILE A 108 -12.99 -2.16 17.74
CA ILE A 108 -13.86 -3.17 17.11
C ILE A 108 -13.56 -4.61 17.55
N ALA A 109 -12.40 -4.86 18.16
CA ALA A 109 -11.91 -6.19 18.51
C ALA A 109 -11.03 -6.15 19.77
N ALA A 110 -11.51 -5.49 20.86
CA ALA A 110 -10.75 -5.20 22.09
C ALA A 110 -10.18 -6.45 22.76
N ASP A 111 -10.93 -7.54 22.78
CA ASP A 111 -10.57 -8.78 23.49
C ASP A 111 -9.75 -9.76 22.64
N THR A 112 -9.27 -9.33 21.46
CA THR A 112 -8.50 -10.23 20.57
C THR A 112 -7.11 -10.50 21.18
N PRO A 113 -6.74 -11.76 21.44
CA PRO A 113 -5.41 -12.10 21.93
C PRO A 113 -4.29 -11.64 21.00
N LEU A 114 -3.12 -11.30 21.57
CA LEU A 114 -1.99 -10.76 20.83
C LEU A 114 -1.59 -11.63 19.60
N ASP A 115 -1.46 -12.93 19.80
CA ASP A 115 -1.05 -13.83 18.70
C ASP A 115 -2.10 -13.88 17.57
N HIS A 116 -3.38 -13.71 17.88
CA HIS A 116 -4.44 -13.54 16.88
C HIS A 116 -4.34 -12.19 16.16
N LEU A 117 -4.03 -11.10 16.86
CA LEU A 117 -3.81 -9.79 16.23
C LEU A 117 -2.62 -9.85 15.25
N LEU A 118 -1.49 -10.38 15.70
CA LEU A 118 -0.28 -10.51 14.87
C LEU A 118 -0.53 -11.37 13.63
N PHE A 119 -1.24 -12.50 13.79
CA PHE A 119 -1.57 -13.42 12.71
C PHE A 119 -2.61 -12.85 11.73
N ASN A 120 -3.65 -12.21 12.25
CA ASN A 120 -4.70 -11.60 11.43
C ASN A 120 -4.17 -10.39 10.63
N GLY A 121 -3.20 -9.67 11.19
CA GLY A 121 -2.75 -8.39 10.63
C GLY A 121 -3.81 -7.29 10.77
N PHE A 122 -3.69 -6.25 9.97
CA PHE A 122 -4.38 -4.98 10.18
C PHE A 122 -5.23 -4.54 8.98
N TYR A 123 -5.50 -5.43 8.02
CA TYR A 123 -6.39 -5.11 6.90
C TYR A 123 -7.87 -5.12 7.33
N PRO A 124 -8.64 -4.04 7.04
CA PRO A 124 -10.06 -3.91 7.42
C PRO A 124 -10.95 -5.07 6.95
N ALA A 125 -10.61 -5.72 5.83
CA ALA A 125 -11.37 -6.84 5.29
C ALA A 125 -11.47 -8.04 6.24
N ILE A 126 -10.51 -8.22 7.14
CA ILE A 126 -10.50 -9.29 8.13
C ILE A 126 -11.50 -8.98 9.25
N TYR A 127 -11.45 -7.75 9.77
CA TYR A 127 -12.29 -7.32 10.89
C TYR A 127 -13.75 -7.04 10.50
N SER A 128 -14.01 -6.81 9.22
CA SER A 128 -15.39 -6.70 8.69
C SER A 128 -16.08 -8.05 8.43
N GLY A 129 -15.38 -9.17 8.70
CA GLY A 129 -15.89 -10.52 8.44
C GLY A 129 -15.98 -10.90 6.96
N ARG A 130 -15.50 -10.02 6.05
CA ARG A 130 -15.53 -10.27 4.60
C ARG A 130 -14.44 -11.25 4.15
N ASN A 131 -13.39 -11.40 4.93
CA ASN A 131 -12.26 -12.25 4.55
C ASN A 131 -11.56 -12.83 5.78
N VAL A 132 -10.75 -13.86 5.58
CA VAL A 132 -9.87 -14.44 6.60
C VAL A 132 -8.43 -14.43 6.09
N PRO A 133 -7.41 -14.42 6.97
CA PRO A 133 -6.00 -14.35 6.60
C PRO A 133 -5.60 -15.36 5.52
N LYS A 134 -6.07 -16.60 5.66
CA LYS A 134 -5.77 -17.72 4.74
C LYS A 134 -6.14 -17.44 3.27
N PHE A 135 -7.17 -16.63 3.01
CA PHE A 135 -7.59 -16.28 1.65
C PHE A 135 -7.14 -14.87 1.25
N LEU A 136 -7.10 -13.94 2.21
CA LEU A 136 -6.75 -12.55 1.93
C LEU A 136 -5.32 -12.42 1.43
N TYR A 137 -4.34 -12.93 2.19
CA TYR A 137 -2.93 -12.69 1.89
C TYR A 137 -2.43 -13.38 0.62
N PRO A 138 -2.78 -14.64 0.32
CA PRO A 138 -2.46 -15.23 -0.98
C PRO A 138 -3.06 -14.47 -2.17
N ALA A 139 -4.33 -14.06 -2.04
CA ALA A 139 -4.99 -13.27 -3.08
C ALA A 139 -4.32 -11.89 -3.25
N TYR A 140 -3.99 -11.22 -2.15
CA TYR A 140 -3.29 -9.94 -2.16
C TYR A 140 -1.93 -10.03 -2.85
N MET A 141 -1.13 -11.05 -2.53
CA MET A 141 0.15 -11.30 -3.19
C MET A 141 -0.02 -11.46 -4.70
N LYS A 142 -0.95 -12.33 -5.11
CA LYS A 142 -1.13 -12.69 -6.51
C LYS A 142 -1.77 -11.58 -7.35
N THR A 143 -2.76 -10.88 -6.82
CA THR A 143 -3.56 -9.93 -7.61
C THR A 143 -3.05 -8.50 -7.53
N TYR A 144 -2.43 -8.12 -6.43
CA TYR A 144 -1.98 -6.75 -6.19
C TYR A 144 -0.47 -6.63 -6.35
N LEU A 145 0.29 -7.33 -5.53
CA LEU A 145 1.73 -7.19 -5.52
C LEU A 145 2.38 -7.67 -6.81
N ASP A 146 2.00 -8.83 -7.33
CA ASP A 146 2.58 -9.37 -8.56
C ASP A 146 2.29 -8.47 -9.76
N LYS A 147 1.10 -7.85 -9.80
CA LYS A 147 0.72 -6.91 -10.86
C LYS A 147 1.57 -5.64 -10.79
N ASP A 148 1.58 -4.97 -9.64
CA ASP A 148 2.32 -3.71 -9.46
C ASP A 148 3.82 -3.89 -9.71
N VAL A 149 4.38 -5.00 -9.24
CA VAL A 149 5.80 -5.32 -9.42
C VAL A 149 6.14 -5.60 -10.89
N ARG A 150 5.29 -6.34 -11.61
CA ARG A 150 5.50 -6.59 -13.05
C ARG A 150 5.44 -5.32 -13.87
N ASP A 151 4.46 -4.46 -13.59
CA ASP A 151 4.26 -3.21 -14.32
C ASP A 151 5.42 -2.22 -14.12
N LEU A 152 6.03 -2.24 -12.94
CA LEU A 152 7.10 -1.29 -12.58
C LEU A 152 8.51 -1.74 -12.92
N LEU A 153 8.82 -3.01 -12.71
CA LEU A 153 10.19 -3.51 -12.79
C LEU A 153 10.45 -4.43 -13.98
N GLN A 154 9.40 -4.77 -14.78
CA GLN A 154 9.50 -5.74 -15.87
C GLN A 154 10.23 -7.02 -15.44
N ILE A 155 9.92 -7.53 -14.23
CA ILE A 155 10.60 -8.67 -13.64
C ILE A 155 10.40 -9.90 -14.53
N LYS A 156 11.51 -10.46 -15.00
CA LYS A 156 11.52 -11.67 -15.83
C LYS A 156 11.29 -12.93 -15.00
N ASP A 157 11.77 -12.95 -13.76
CA ASP A 157 11.68 -14.10 -12.84
C ASP A 157 10.93 -13.74 -11.56
N MET A 158 9.62 -13.98 -11.58
CA MET A 158 8.76 -13.77 -10.42
C MET A 158 9.06 -14.74 -9.28
N MET A 159 9.67 -15.91 -9.53
CA MET A 159 10.03 -16.85 -8.50
C MET A 159 11.15 -16.29 -7.61
N GLN A 160 12.17 -15.68 -8.21
CA GLN A 160 13.22 -14.98 -7.46
C GLN A 160 12.67 -13.82 -6.64
N PHE A 161 11.70 -13.08 -7.19
CA PHE A 161 11.04 -12.00 -6.44
C PHE A 161 10.24 -12.52 -5.24
N HIS A 162 9.50 -13.63 -5.40
CA HIS A 162 8.79 -14.27 -4.29
C HIS A 162 9.77 -14.80 -3.23
N THR A 163 10.92 -15.34 -3.64
CA THR A 163 11.99 -15.73 -2.72
C THR A 163 12.53 -14.52 -1.96
N PHE A 164 12.77 -13.40 -2.67
CA PHE A 164 13.23 -12.15 -2.07
C PHE A 164 12.28 -11.64 -0.97
N ILE A 165 10.97 -11.54 -1.25
CA ILE A 165 10.03 -11.00 -0.25
C ILE A 165 9.89 -11.94 0.96
N ARG A 166 9.98 -13.26 0.76
CA ARG A 166 9.99 -14.24 1.87
C ARG A 166 11.25 -14.13 2.72
N LEU A 167 12.40 -13.91 2.10
CA LEU A 167 13.65 -13.67 2.82
C LEU A 167 13.62 -12.34 3.57
N CYS A 168 12.96 -11.31 3.04
CA CYS A 168 12.68 -10.07 3.78
C CYS A 168 11.82 -10.34 5.02
N ALA A 169 10.77 -11.16 4.92
CA ALA A 169 9.94 -11.52 6.07
C ALA A 169 10.76 -12.27 7.15
N GLY A 170 11.69 -13.14 6.76
CA GLY A 170 12.62 -13.80 7.70
C GLY A 170 13.63 -12.85 8.36
N ARG A 171 13.70 -11.58 7.94
CA ARG A 171 14.64 -10.56 8.46
C ARG A 171 13.94 -9.37 9.13
N ILE A 172 12.69 -9.53 9.51
CA ILE A 172 11.96 -8.51 10.28
C ILE A 172 12.77 -8.14 11.53
N GLY A 173 12.89 -6.82 11.81
CA GLY A 173 13.65 -6.30 12.95
C GLY A 173 15.17 -6.37 12.80
N SER A 174 15.67 -6.92 11.69
CA SER A 174 17.11 -7.05 11.42
C SER A 174 17.62 -5.94 10.49
N LEU A 175 18.93 -5.70 10.53
CA LEU A 175 19.59 -4.74 9.64
C LEU A 175 19.48 -5.22 8.17
N PHE A 176 18.98 -4.34 7.30
CA PHE A 176 18.83 -4.67 5.89
C PHE A 176 20.15 -4.53 5.13
N LYS A 177 20.68 -5.63 4.62
CA LYS A 177 21.89 -5.64 3.81
C LYS A 177 21.61 -6.27 2.44
N ALA A 178 21.53 -5.43 1.41
CA ALA A 178 21.20 -5.85 0.05
C ALA A 178 22.17 -6.90 -0.51
N SER A 179 23.46 -6.83 -0.16
CA SER A 179 24.48 -7.79 -0.62
C SER A 179 24.28 -9.22 -0.07
N GLU A 180 23.80 -9.34 1.18
CA GLU A 180 23.52 -10.65 1.78
C GLU A 180 22.35 -11.32 1.05
N LEU A 181 21.24 -10.60 0.87
CA LEU A 181 20.08 -11.09 0.12
C LEU A 181 20.40 -11.41 -1.34
N ALA A 182 21.22 -10.57 -1.98
CA ALA A 182 21.64 -10.76 -3.36
C ALA A 182 22.38 -12.11 -3.54
N ASN A 183 23.32 -12.41 -2.63
CA ASN A 183 24.08 -13.67 -2.65
C ASN A 183 23.18 -14.89 -2.42
N GLU A 184 22.21 -14.81 -1.51
CA GLU A 184 21.29 -15.91 -1.22
C GLU A 184 20.34 -16.24 -2.39
N ILE A 185 19.93 -15.21 -3.13
CA ILE A 185 18.97 -15.36 -4.26
C ILE A 185 19.71 -15.65 -5.57
N GLY A 186 20.99 -15.28 -5.67
CA GLY A 186 21.77 -15.37 -6.91
C GLY A 186 21.48 -14.20 -7.88
N ILE A 187 21.23 -13.00 -7.37
CA ILE A 187 20.97 -11.78 -8.17
C ILE A 187 21.94 -10.65 -7.77
N SER A 188 21.91 -9.52 -8.48
CA SER A 188 22.73 -8.37 -8.14
C SER A 188 22.16 -7.59 -6.95
N SER A 189 23.03 -6.95 -6.15
CA SER A 189 22.61 -6.03 -5.08
C SER A 189 21.80 -4.84 -5.61
N HIS A 190 22.05 -4.42 -6.85
CA HIS A 190 21.27 -3.39 -7.54
C HIS A 190 19.82 -3.86 -7.75
N THR A 191 19.64 -5.12 -8.17
CA THR A 191 18.30 -5.72 -8.33
C THR A 191 17.55 -5.78 -6.99
N VAL A 192 18.23 -6.22 -5.92
CA VAL A 192 17.66 -6.23 -4.57
C VAL A 192 17.21 -4.84 -4.13
N THR A 193 18.04 -3.82 -4.35
CA THR A 193 17.71 -2.42 -4.01
C THR A 193 16.51 -1.91 -4.82
N ALA A 194 16.45 -2.22 -6.12
CA ALA A 194 15.32 -1.85 -6.96
C ALA A 194 14.02 -2.54 -6.49
N TRP A 195 14.07 -3.83 -6.17
CA TRP A 195 12.91 -4.56 -5.64
C TRP A 195 12.45 -4.03 -4.29
N LEU A 196 13.40 -3.73 -3.39
CA LEU A 196 13.09 -3.11 -2.10
C LEU A 196 12.39 -1.76 -2.28
N SER A 197 12.89 -0.91 -3.19
CA SER A 197 12.29 0.40 -3.46
C SER A 197 10.84 0.29 -3.91
N VAL A 198 10.50 -0.75 -4.69
CA VAL A 198 9.11 -1.02 -5.08
C VAL A 198 8.28 -1.49 -3.88
N LEU A 199 8.80 -2.39 -3.03
CA LEU A 199 8.08 -2.81 -1.82
C LEU A 199 7.83 -1.65 -0.86
N GLN A 200 8.78 -0.72 -0.72
CA GLN A 200 8.62 0.49 0.09
C GLN A 200 7.56 1.42 -0.50
N ALA A 201 7.65 1.68 -1.78
CA ALA A 201 6.72 2.56 -2.46
C ALA A 201 5.31 1.96 -2.60
N SER A 202 5.17 0.62 -2.50
CA SER A 202 3.88 -0.09 -2.40
C SER A 202 3.39 -0.22 -0.95
N TYR A 203 4.09 0.37 0.02
CA TYR A 203 3.78 0.26 1.46
C TYR A 203 3.66 -1.19 1.95
N ILE A 204 4.51 -2.07 1.44
CA ILE A 204 4.62 -3.45 1.92
C ILE A 204 5.66 -3.53 3.04
N VAL A 205 6.78 -2.84 2.85
CA VAL A 205 7.86 -2.76 3.83
C VAL A 205 8.23 -1.33 4.14
N ALA A 206 8.76 -1.12 5.34
CA ALA A 206 9.37 0.12 5.78
C ALA A 206 10.81 -0.14 6.23
N LEU A 207 11.69 0.82 5.97
CA LEU A 207 13.03 0.84 6.53
C LEU A 207 13.09 1.86 7.65
N LEU A 208 13.38 1.41 8.86
CA LEU A 208 13.57 2.27 10.01
C LEU A 208 15.06 2.61 10.17
N PRO A 209 15.48 3.86 9.89
CA PRO A 209 16.84 4.27 10.11
C PRO A 209 17.17 4.28 11.62
N PRO A 210 18.43 4.00 11.99
CA PRO A 210 18.81 4.07 13.40
C PRO A 210 18.76 5.51 13.92
N TYR A 211 18.41 5.64 15.19
CA TYR A 211 18.46 6.96 15.84
C TYR A 211 19.91 7.38 16.10
N PHE A 212 20.26 8.55 15.61
CA PHE A 212 21.50 9.28 15.93
C PHE A 212 21.19 10.77 15.99
N GLU A 213 21.76 11.50 16.92
CA GLU A 213 21.69 12.97 16.98
C GLU A 213 22.29 13.59 15.71
N ASN A 214 23.39 13.01 15.22
CA ASN A 214 24.04 13.43 13.99
C ASN A 214 23.29 12.92 12.76
N THR A 215 22.67 13.82 12.01
CA THR A 215 21.88 13.52 10.80
C THR A 215 22.67 12.73 9.76
N ARG A 216 23.95 13.03 9.54
CA ARG A 216 24.81 12.30 8.58
C ARG A 216 24.95 10.84 8.97
N LYS A 217 25.15 10.54 10.27
CA LYS A 217 25.22 9.15 10.76
C LYS A 217 23.87 8.43 10.58
N ARG A 218 22.75 9.12 10.82
CA ARG A 218 21.41 8.58 10.60
C ARG A 218 21.20 8.15 9.15
N LEU A 219 21.62 8.95 8.19
CA LEU A 219 21.44 8.69 6.76
C LEU A 219 22.41 7.64 6.20
N THR A 220 23.55 7.41 6.84
CA THR A 220 24.60 6.52 6.30
C THR A 220 24.65 5.14 6.96
N LYS A 221 23.93 4.93 8.05
CA LYS A 221 23.89 3.64 8.75
C LYS A 221 22.78 2.75 8.24
N THR A 222 23.01 1.46 8.31
CA THR A 222 22.09 0.42 7.83
C THR A 222 20.78 0.45 8.63
N PRO A 223 19.63 0.60 7.98
CA PRO A 223 18.31 0.59 8.63
C PRO A 223 17.86 -0.83 8.97
N LYS A 224 16.89 -0.95 9.88
CA LYS A 224 16.13 -2.18 10.10
C LYS A 224 14.96 -2.28 9.13
N LEU A 225 14.60 -3.50 8.76
CA LEU A 225 13.46 -3.81 7.88
C LEU A 225 12.23 -4.20 8.71
N TYR A 226 11.08 -3.63 8.35
CA TYR A 226 9.78 -3.98 8.91
C TYR A 226 8.73 -4.10 7.81
N PHE A 227 7.68 -4.88 8.08
CA PHE A 227 6.50 -4.95 7.23
C PHE A 227 5.42 -4.01 7.77
N THR A 228 4.61 -3.43 6.89
CA THR A 228 3.48 -2.58 7.29
C THR A 228 2.30 -3.38 7.83
N ASP A 229 2.31 -4.70 7.64
CA ASP A 229 1.27 -5.60 8.11
C ASP A 229 1.86 -6.93 8.60
N THR A 230 1.59 -7.28 9.85
CA THR A 230 2.10 -8.51 10.48
C THR A 230 1.46 -9.78 9.93
N GLY A 231 0.20 -9.72 9.51
CA GLY A 231 -0.49 -10.87 8.92
C GLY A 231 0.08 -11.24 7.55
N LEU A 232 0.42 -10.24 6.72
CA LEU A 232 1.15 -10.49 5.48
C LEU A 232 2.52 -11.13 5.76
N ALA A 233 3.24 -10.64 6.77
CA ALA A 233 4.51 -11.21 7.18
C ALA A 233 4.35 -12.65 7.67
N CYS A 234 3.34 -12.98 8.49
CA CYS A 234 3.01 -14.34 8.90
C CYS A 234 2.76 -15.26 7.69
N HIS A 235 1.97 -14.80 6.72
CA HIS A 235 1.72 -15.54 5.49
C HIS A 235 3.02 -15.85 4.72
N LEU A 236 3.90 -14.88 4.55
CA LEU A 236 5.19 -15.05 3.86
C LEU A 236 6.13 -16.00 4.59
N LEU A 237 6.06 -16.04 5.92
CA LEU A 237 6.81 -16.96 6.77
C LEU A 237 6.22 -18.39 6.79
N GLY A 238 5.03 -18.61 6.21
CA GLY A 238 4.36 -19.90 6.24
C GLY A 238 3.72 -20.22 7.59
N ILE A 239 3.41 -19.20 8.40
CA ILE A 239 2.66 -19.34 9.64
C ILE A 239 1.18 -19.41 9.30
N GLU A 240 0.53 -20.52 9.66
CA GLU A 240 -0.83 -20.86 9.22
C GLU A 240 -1.91 -20.67 10.30
N SER A 241 -1.48 -20.49 11.56
CA SER A 241 -2.42 -20.23 12.67
C SER A 241 -1.79 -19.44 13.80
N PRO A 242 -2.61 -18.81 14.69
CA PRO A 242 -2.12 -18.14 15.90
C PRO A 242 -1.39 -19.08 16.87
N GLU A 243 -1.82 -20.35 16.95
CA GLU A 243 -1.18 -21.36 17.81
C GLU A 243 0.21 -21.76 17.30
N GLN A 244 0.40 -21.79 15.97
CA GLN A 244 1.72 -21.96 15.37
C GLN A 244 2.59 -20.76 15.68
N LEU A 245 2.06 -19.52 15.48
CA LEU A 245 2.77 -18.29 15.77
C LEU A 245 3.25 -18.22 17.22
N ALA A 246 2.41 -18.62 18.19
CA ALA A 246 2.75 -18.61 19.63
C ALA A 246 4.03 -19.40 19.96
N ARG A 247 4.40 -20.38 19.10
CA ARG A 247 5.58 -21.24 19.28
C ARG A 247 6.68 -20.97 18.25
N ASP A 248 6.44 -20.03 17.33
CA ASP A 248 7.38 -19.73 16.25
C ASP A 248 8.52 -18.84 16.75
N LYS A 249 9.74 -19.11 16.27
CA LYS A 249 10.92 -18.29 16.57
C LYS A 249 10.80 -16.84 16.12
N MET A 250 9.97 -16.57 15.12
CA MET A 250 9.74 -15.23 14.60
C MET A 250 8.71 -14.43 15.40
N ARG A 251 8.05 -15.02 16.42
CA ARG A 251 7.04 -14.35 17.23
C ARG A 251 7.57 -13.04 17.85
N GLY A 252 8.80 -13.04 18.38
CA GLY A 252 9.41 -11.84 18.95
C GLY A 252 9.66 -10.74 17.91
N ALA A 253 10.14 -11.11 16.72
CA ALA A 253 10.35 -10.16 15.62
C ALA A 253 9.03 -9.61 15.07
N LEU A 254 7.99 -10.43 14.97
CA LEU A 254 6.65 -10.01 14.57
C LEU A 254 6.00 -9.09 15.62
N PHE A 255 6.26 -9.33 16.91
CA PHE A 255 5.84 -8.42 17.97
C PHE A 255 6.60 -7.09 17.90
N GLU A 256 7.91 -7.09 17.69
CA GLU A 256 8.69 -5.86 17.44
C GLU A 256 8.13 -5.10 16.24
N ASN A 257 7.82 -5.81 15.14
CA ASN A 257 7.21 -5.23 13.94
C ASN A 257 5.84 -4.57 14.22
N PHE A 258 5.06 -5.14 15.11
CA PHE A 258 3.77 -4.59 15.52
C PHE A 258 3.90 -3.29 16.31
N ILE A 259 4.96 -3.15 17.11
CA ILE A 259 5.20 -1.96 17.93
C ILE A 259 5.75 -0.79 17.11
N VAL A 260 6.51 -1.06 16.04
CA VAL A 260 7.13 -0.05 15.17
C VAL A 260 6.13 0.52 14.18
#